data_7d908d1acb1e3cb26f6cd37dca99e6c9
#
_entry.id   7d908d1acb1e3cb26f6cd37dca99e6c9
#
_cell.length_a   1.000
_cell.length_b   1.000
_cell.length_c   1.000
_cell.angle_alpha   90.00
_cell.angle_beta   90.00
_cell.angle_gamma   90.00
#
_symmetry.space_group_name_H-M   'P 1'
#
loop_
_entity.id
_entity.type
_entity.pdbx_description
1 polymer ?
#
loop_
_entity_poly.entity_id
_entity_poly.type
_entity_poly.pdbx_seq_one_letter_code
_entity_poly.pdbx_strand_id
1 'polypeptide(L)'
;KELNEKVADILGNEFTRKAKNLAIEASNCGTAWLHYWIDEEYSREQVISQKFKYGVVNTEEIIPIYKNGIERELEAVIRYYVQLEDVENQIQKQAYTYVEFWTDKILDKYKFFGVTCCGSQIEHITVQHRFNSVPFIEFANNIKKQSDLSKYKSVLDLYDKIMSGFANDLEDIQQIIYILENYGGEDTAQFLNELKRYKAIKTETDSEGDSGGLKTMQIEIPVEARKVILEILKKQIYESGQGLQQDTENFGNASGVALKFFYRKLELKSGLLETEFRT
;
A
#
# COMPACT_ATOMS: atom_id res chain seq x y z
N LYS A 1 -10.62 -32.01 24.60
CA LYS A 1 -9.51 -32.48 23.74
C LYS A 1 -10.02 -32.80 22.34
N GLU A 2 -11.00 -33.71 22.21
CA GLU A 2 -11.57 -34.16 20.93
C GLU A 2 -12.13 -33.01 20.05
N LEU A 3 -12.78 -32.01 20.65
CA LEU A 3 -13.28 -30.84 19.90
C LEU A 3 -12.13 -30.01 19.33
N ASN A 4 -11.08 -29.78 20.10
CA ASN A 4 -9.92 -29.00 19.64
C ASN A 4 -9.16 -29.71 18.52
N GLU A 5 -9.07 -31.03 18.55
CA GLU A 5 -8.46 -31.84 17.49
C GLU A 5 -9.29 -31.75 16.20
N LYS A 6 -10.63 -31.87 16.27
CA LYS A 6 -11.52 -31.68 15.12
C LYS A 6 -11.44 -30.27 14.52
N VAL A 7 -11.37 -29.24 15.37
CA VAL A 7 -11.21 -27.85 14.91
C VAL A 7 -9.85 -27.67 14.23
N ALA A 8 -8.78 -28.23 14.79
CA ALA A 8 -7.44 -28.16 14.19
C ALA A 8 -7.38 -28.87 12.82
N ASP A 9 -8.05 -30.02 12.70
CA ASP A 9 -8.14 -30.76 11.44
C ASP A 9 -8.91 -29.97 10.35
N ILE A 10 -10.01 -29.30 10.72
CA ILE A 10 -10.81 -28.47 9.82
C ILE A 10 -10.03 -27.23 9.36
N LEU A 11 -9.35 -26.56 10.31
CA LEU A 11 -8.56 -25.35 10.01
C LEU A 11 -7.28 -25.68 9.20
N GLY A 12 -6.73 -26.89 9.42
CA GLY A 12 -5.56 -27.37 8.69
C GLY A 12 -4.27 -26.59 8.98
N ASN A 13 -3.19 -27.00 8.34
CA ASN A 13 -1.84 -26.45 8.55
C ASN A 13 -1.68 -24.99 8.08
N GLU A 14 -2.59 -24.49 7.23
CA GLU A 14 -2.52 -23.13 6.67
C GLU A 14 -3.12 -22.04 7.57
N PHE A 15 -3.76 -22.42 8.68
CA PHE A 15 -4.46 -21.48 9.55
C PHE A 15 -3.56 -20.31 9.99
N THR A 16 -2.38 -20.62 10.51
CA THR A 16 -1.44 -19.59 10.98
C THR A 16 -1.02 -18.62 9.87
N ARG A 17 -0.81 -19.13 8.64
CA ARG A 17 -0.49 -18.30 7.49
C ARG A 17 -1.65 -17.39 7.12
N LYS A 18 -2.87 -17.91 7.08
CA LYS A 18 -4.08 -17.14 6.77
C LYS A 18 -4.38 -16.09 7.83
N ALA A 19 -4.24 -16.44 9.12
CA ALA A 19 -4.39 -15.50 10.22
C ALA A 19 -3.37 -14.36 10.15
N LYS A 20 -2.10 -14.66 9.80
CA LYS A 20 -1.08 -13.64 9.57
C LYS A 20 -1.45 -12.72 8.39
N ASN A 21 -1.96 -13.28 7.30
CA ASN A 21 -2.40 -12.49 6.15
C ASN A 21 -3.58 -11.58 6.50
N LEU A 22 -4.56 -12.07 7.29
CA LEU A 22 -5.64 -11.23 7.82
C LEU A 22 -5.11 -10.05 8.64
N ALA A 23 -4.14 -10.29 9.51
CA ALA A 23 -3.55 -9.21 10.31
C ALA A 23 -2.81 -8.18 9.44
N ILE A 24 -2.11 -8.61 8.39
CA ILE A 24 -1.45 -7.72 7.43
C ILE A 24 -2.48 -6.89 6.67
N GLU A 25 -3.52 -7.53 6.13
CA GLU A 25 -4.60 -6.86 5.41
C GLU A 25 -5.35 -5.86 6.30
N ALA A 26 -5.70 -6.25 7.53
CA ALA A 26 -6.34 -5.36 8.49
C ALA A 26 -5.47 -4.13 8.80
N SER A 27 -4.16 -4.31 8.97
CA SER A 27 -3.20 -3.22 9.18
C SER A 27 -3.12 -2.27 7.98
N ASN A 28 -3.13 -2.82 6.77
CA ASN A 28 -3.01 -2.04 5.53
C ASN A 28 -4.30 -1.30 5.17
N CYS A 29 -5.44 -1.99 5.23
CA CYS A 29 -6.73 -1.49 4.74
C CYS A 29 -7.66 -0.97 5.85
N GLY A 30 -7.34 -1.27 7.13
CA GLY A 30 -8.20 -0.98 8.28
C GLY A 30 -9.15 -2.12 8.65
N THR A 31 -9.50 -2.97 7.68
CA THR A 31 -10.27 -4.21 7.84
C THR A 31 -9.70 -5.30 6.95
N ALA A 32 -9.92 -6.55 7.33
CA ALA A 32 -9.63 -7.72 6.50
C ALA A 32 -10.84 -8.65 6.48
N TRP A 33 -10.95 -9.47 5.45
CA TRP A 33 -12.12 -10.30 5.24
C TRP A 33 -11.74 -11.76 5.06
N LEU A 34 -12.39 -12.63 5.81
CA LEU A 34 -12.33 -14.08 5.66
C LEU A 34 -13.64 -14.55 5.02
N HIS A 35 -13.56 -15.20 3.88
CA HIS A 35 -14.68 -15.89 3.26
C HIS A 35 -14.58 -17.39 3.52
N TYR A 36 -15.70 -18.03 3.82
CA TYR A 36 -15.78 -19.47 4.01
C TYR A 36 -16.86 -20.08 3.12
N TRP A 37 -16.61 -21.30 2.65
CA TRP A 37 -17.54 -22.02 1.77
C TRP A 37 -17.41 -23.52 1.98
N ILE A 38 -18.39 -24.25 1.43
CA ILE A 38 -18.35 -25.71 1.34
C ILE A 38 -18.01 -26.07 -0.10
N ASP A 39 -16.92 -26.77 -0.28
CA ASP A 39 -16.51 -27.32 -1.55
C ASP A 39 -17.13 -28.70 -1.70
N GLU A 40 -17.93 -28.90 -2.77
CA GLU A 40 -18.66 -30.13 -3.04
C GLU A 40 -18.05 -30.84 -4.23
N GLU A 41 -17.62 -32.09 -4.02
CA GLU A 41 -17.17 -32.95 -5.10
C GLU A 41 -18.34 -33.79 -5.57
N TYR A 42 -18.61 -33.77 -6.89
CA TYR A 42 -19.69 -34.53 -7.53
C TYR A 42 -19.18 -35.70 -8.33
N SER A 43 -19.87 -36.85 -8.24
CA SER A 43 -19.76 -37.97 -9.20
C SER A 43 -21.14 -38.40 -9.64
N ARG A 44 -21.36 -38.42 -10.94
CA ARG A 44 -22.63 -38.82 -11.56
C ARG A 44 -23.84 -38.08 -10.93
N GLU A 45 -23.72 -36.76 -10.75
CA GLU A 45 -24.73 -35.87 -10.14
C GLU A 45 -25.00 -36.08 -8.63
N GLN A 46 -24.22 -36.92 -7.97
CA GLN A 46 -24.31 -37.11 -6.52
C GLN A 46 -23.12 -36.50 -5.82
N VAL A 47 -23.39 -35.79 -4.72
CA VAL A 47 -22.34 -35.21 -3.83
C VAL A 47 -21.63 -36.37 -3.16
N ILE A 48 -20.31 -36.54 -3.43
CA ILE A 48 -19.49 -37.60 -2.84
C ILE A 48 -18.83 -37.10 -1.58
N SER A 49 -18.34 -35.85 -1.59
CA SER A 49 -17.66 -35.28 -0.45
C SER A 49 -17.97 -33.81 -0.32
N GLN A 50 -18.06 -33.35 0.92
CA GLN A 50 -18.20 -31.93 1.27
C GLN A 50 -17.02 -31.53 2.15
N LYS A 51 -16.28 -30.52 1.77
CA LYS A 51 -15.15 -30.01 2.54
C LYS A 51 -15.36 -28.54 2.88
N PHE A 52 -15.26 -28.22 4.16
CA PHE A 52 -15.21 -26.84 4.59
C PHE A 52 -13.91 -26.19 4.13
N LYS A 53 -14.02 -25.07 3.44
CA LYS A 53 -12.89 -24.24 3.00
C LYS A 53 -13.06 -22.82 3.45
N TYR A 54 -11.97 -22.14 3.63
CA TYR A 54 -11.96 -20.72 3.96
C TYR A 54 -10.71 -20.05 3.36
N GLY A 55 -10.81 -18.76 3.05
CA GLY A 55 -9.74 -17.99 2.45
C GLY A 55 -9.82 -16.53 2.82
N VAL A 56 -8.67 -15.86 2.81
CA VAL A 56 -8.59 -14.40 2.94
C VAL A 56 -8.95 -13.80 1.59
N VAL A 57 -9.88 -12.86 1.59
CA VAL A 57 -10.31 -12.12 0.40
C VAL A 57 -9.67 -10.74 0.45
N ASN A 58 -9.27 -10.25 -0.71
CA ASN A 58 -8.72 -8.90 -0.82
C ASN A 58 -9.78 -7.88 -0.39
N THR A 59 -9.43 -7.03 0.56
CA THR A 59 -10.36 -6.04 1.14
C THR A 59 -10.88 -5.06 0.08
N GLU A 60 -10.09 -4.76 -0.95
CA GLU A 60 -10.49 -3.87 -2.05
C GLU A 60 -11.61 -4.46 -2.91
N GLU A 61 -11.83 -5.77 -2.84
CA GLU A 61 -12.91 -6.46 -3.55
C GLU A 61 -14.24 -6.43 -2.78
N ILE A 62 -14.28 -5.99 -1.52
CA ILE A 62 -15.40 -6.15 -0.60
C ILE A 62 -16.10 -4.82 -0.31
N ILE A 63 -17.41 -4.81 -0.51
CA ILE A 63 -18.29 -3.73 -0.09
C ILE A 63 -19.30 -4.31 0.93
N PRO A 64 -19.09 -4.09 2.24
CA PRO A 64 -20.00 -4.59 3.26
C PRO A 64 -21.25 -3.73 3.36
N ILE A 65 -22.40 -4.36 3.58
CA ILE A 65 -23.69 -3.73 3.84
C ILE A 65 -24.11 -4.14 5.25
N TYR A 66 -24.34 -3.16 6.10
CA TYR A 66 -24.71 -3.38 7.49
C TYR A 66 -26.17 -2.99 7.72
N LYS A 67 -26.83 -3.71 8.64
CA LYS A 67 -28.17 -3.35 9.12
C LYS A 67 -28.15 -1.98 9.79
N ASN A 68 -29.24 -1.26 9.63
CA ASN A 68 -29.45 -0.01 10.35
C ASN A 68 -29.74 -0.31 11.83
N GLY A 69 -28.78 -0.04 12.69
CA GLY A 69 -28.89 -0.28 14.13
C GLY A 69 -27.62 0.12 14.87
N ILE A 70 -27.65 0.02 16.19
CA ILE A 70 -26.51 0.33 17.05
C ILE A 70 -25.40 -0.70 16.86
N GLU A 71 -25.74 -1.97 16.71
CA GLU A 71 -24.79 -3.09 16.65
C GLU A 71 -24.20 -3.35 15.24
N ARG A 72 -24.71 -2.68 14.20
CA ARG A 72 -24.18 -2.78 12.83
C ARG A 72 -23.87 -4.20 12.36
N GLU A 73 -24.82 -5.11 12.53
CA GLU A 73 -24.66 -6.48 12.03
C GLU A 73 -24.51 -6.50 10.50
N LEU A 74 -23.67 -7.39 9.99
CA LEU A 74 -23.48 -7.58 8.56
C LEU A 74 -24.76 -8.16 7.93
N GLU A 75 -25.36 -7.43 7.00
CA GLU A 75 -26.60 -7.80 6.29
C GLU A 75 -26.30 -8.48 4.95
N ALA A 76 -25.34 -7.94 4.22
CA ALA A 76 -24.92 -8.47 2.93
C ALA A 76 -23.48 -8.06 2.62
N VAL A 77 -22.88 -8.73 1.65
CA VAL A 77 -21.57 -8.40 1.09
C VAL A 77 -21.67 -8.38 -0.42
N ILE A 78 -21.16 -7.32 -1.04
CA ILE A 78 -20.86 -7.31 -2.47
C ILE A 78 -19.38 -7.56 -2.64
N ARG A 79 -19.03 -8.59 -3.40
CA ARG A 79 -17.65 -8.85 -3.82
C ARG A 79 -17.51 -8.52 -5.29
N TYR A 80 -16.55 -7.69 -5.63
CA TYR A 80 -16.23 -7.25 -6.99
C TYR A 80 -14.79 -7.58 -7.33
N TYR A 81 -14.56 -8.36 -8.40
CA TYR A 81 -13.21 -8.71 -8.82
C TYR A 81 -13.12 -8.96 -10.33
N VAL A 82 -11.92 -8.83 -10.88
CA VAL A 82 -11.63 -9.11 -12.27
C VAL A 82 -10.81 -10.40 -12.38
N GLN A 83 -11.21 -11.29 -13.28
CA GLN A 83 -10.51 -12.54 -13.55
C GLN A 83 -10.15 -12.64 -15.02
N LEU A 84 -8.93 -13.12 -15.30
CA LEU A 84 -8.48 -13.42 -16.65
C LEU A 84 -8.74 -14.90 -16.93
N GLU A 85 -9.57 -15.19 -17.93
CA GLU A 85 -9.92 -16.56 -18.33
C GLU A 85 -9.36 -16.90 -19.70
N ASP A 86 -9.02 -18.17 -19.88
CA ASP A 86 -8.64 -18.73 -21.18
C ASP A 86 -9.89 -18.88 -22.05
N VAL A 87 -9.87 -18.35 -23.25
CA VAL A 87 -10.94 -18.50 -24.24
C VAL A 87 -10.47 -19.45 -25.33
N GLU A 88 -11.30 -20.40 -25.68
CA GLU A 88 -11.00 -21.36 -26.76
C GLU A 88 -10.60 -20.63 -28.05
N ASN A 89 -9.51 -21.08 -28.67
CA ASN A 89 -8.95 -20.50 -29.89
C ASN A 89 -8.35 -19.10 -29.81
N GLN A 90 -8.08 -18.56 -28.61
CA GLN A 90 -7.37 -17.28 -28.41
C GLN A 90 -6.09 -17.50 -27.63
N ILE A 91 -4.99 -16.85 -28.07
CA ILE A 91 -3.70 -16.87 -27.37
C ILE A 91 -3.72 -15.95 -26.13
N GLN A 92 -4.56 -14.92 -26.18
CA GLN A 92 -4.67 -13.96 -25.09
C GLN A 92 -5.85 -14.30 -24.18
N LYS A 93 -5.62 -14.20 -22.86
CA LYS A 93 -6.66 -14.33 -21.85
C LYS A 93 -7.64 -13.16 -21.95
N GLN A 94 -8.91 -13.47 -21.80
CA GLN A 94 -9.99 -12.48 -21.78
C GLN A 94 -10.30 -12.08 -20.35
N ALA A 95 -10.43 -10.77 -20.10
CA ALA A 95 -10.84 -10.25 -18.81
C ALA A 95 -12.35 -10.29 -18.64
N TYR A 96 -12.79 -10.76 -17.48
CA TYR A 96 -14.18 -10.76 -17.06
C TYR A 96 -14.29 -10.14 -15.66
N THR A 97 -15.34 -9.36 -15.46
CA THR A 97 -15.69 -8.80 -14.17
C THR A 97 -16.76 -9.65 -13.51
N TYR A 98 -16.52 -10.04 -12.29
CA TYR A 98 -17.46 -10.74 -11.44
C TYR A 98 -17.99 -9.83 -10.36
N VAL A 99 -19.31 -9.86 -10.16
CA VAL A 99 -19.99 -9.20 -9.04
C VAL A 99 -20.80 -10.27 -8.31
N GLU A 100 -20.49 -10.50 -7.07
CA GLU A 100 -21.17 -11.46 -6.20
C GLU A 100 -21.89 -10.72 -5.10
N PHE A 101 -23.20 -10.91 -5.00
CA PHE A 101 -24.03 -10.38 -3.93
C PHE A 101 -24.40 -11.51 -2.97
N TRP A 102 -23.85 -11.44 -1.77
CA TRP A 102 -24.02 -12.45 -0.73
C TRP A 102 -24.95 -11.94 0.37
N THR A 103 -25.98 -12.71 0.68
CA THR A 103 -26.86 -12.49 1.83
C THR A 103 -26.72 -13.66 2.82
N ASP A 104 -27.61 -13.75 3.80
CA ASP A 104 -27.67 -14.87 4.74
C ASP A 104 -28.16 -16.20 4.10
N LYS A 105 -28.78 -16.14 2.91
CA LYS A 105 -29.42 -17.31 2.26
C LYS A 105 -28.98 -17.54 0.83
N ILE A 106 -28.68 -16.49 0.08
CA ILE A 106 -28.44 -16.57 -1.37
C ILE A 106 -27.14 -15.88 -1.77
N LEU A 107 -26.58 -16.41 -2.85
CA LEU A 107 -25.55 -15.79 -3.66
C LEU A 107 -26.16 -15.47 -5.03
N ASP A 108 -26.15 -14.20 -5.41
CA ASP A 108 -26.35 -13.77 -6.79
C ASP A 108 -25.03 -13.42 -7.42
N LYS A 109 -24.63 -14.18 -8.44
CA LYS A 109 -23.35 -14.01 -9.15
C LYS A 109 -23.60 -13.51 -10.56
N TYR A 110 -22.98 -12.40 -10.90
CA TYR A 110 -23.03 -11.76 -12.22
C TYR A 110 -21.66 -11.80 -12.86
N LYS A 111 -21.63 -12.09 -14.18
CA LYS A 111 -20.42 -12.05 -15.00
C LYS A 111 -20.60 -11.01 -16.11
N PHE A 112 -19.65 -10.11 -16.24
CA PHE A 112 -19.63 -9.07 -17.25
C PHE A 112 -18.38 -9.20 -18.13
N PHE A 113 -18.51 -8.81 -19.38
CA PHE A 113 -17.38 -8.76 -20.32
C PHE A 113 -16.50 -7.54 -20.03
N GLY A 114 -15.19 -7.76 -19.95
CA GLY A 114 -14.21 -6.69 -19.73
C GLY A 114 -13.87 -6.46 -18.26
N VAL A 115 -13.21 -5.33 -17.99
CA VAL A 115 -12.65 -4.97 -16.68
C VAL A 115 -13.59 -4.10 -15.82
N THR A 116 -14.81 -3.88 -16.27
CA THR A 116 -15.81 -3.06 -15.56
C THR A 116 -17.20 -3.69 -15.65
N CYS A 117 -18.05 -3.42 -14.66
CA CYS A 117 -19.46 -3.82 -14.68
C CYS A 117 -20.34 -3.01 -15.67
N CYS A 118 -19.75 -2.06 -16.41
CA CYS A 118 -20.42 -1.32 -17.48
C CYS A 118 -20.45 -2.10 -18.80
N GLY A 119 -19.76 -3.24 -18.87
CA GLY A 119 -19.80 -4.16 -20.02
C GLY A 119 -21.12 -4.93 -20.14
N SER A 120 -21.25 -5.69 -21.23
CA SER A 120 -22.41 -6.56 -21.41
C SER A 120 -22.41 -7.66 -20.35
N GLN A 121 -23.55 -7.81 -19.66
CA GLN A 121 -23.77 -8.95 -18.78
C GLN A 121 -23.83 -10.23 -19.62
N ILE A 122 -23.02 -11.22 -19.26
CA ILE A 122 -22.94 -12.51 -19.96
C ILE A 122 -23.73 -13.58 -19.22
N GLU A 123 -23.66 -13.56 -17.89
CA GLU A 123 -24.21 -14.61 -17.06
C GLU A 123 -24.76 -14.05 -15.75
N HIS A 124 -25.82 -14.67 -15.26
CA HIS A 124 -26.37 -14.45 -13.92
C HIS A 124 -26.78 -15.80 -13.34
N ILE A 125 -26.28 -16.11 -12.15
CA ILE A 125 -26.58 -17.35 -11.44
C ILE A 125 -27.01 -16.97 -10.02
N THR A 126 -28.12 -17.55 -9.57
CA THR A 126 -28.56 -17.48 -8.17
C THR A 126 -28.42 -18.83 -7.52
N VAL A 127 -27.67 -18.88 -6.42
CA VAL A 127 -27.40 -20.12 -5.64
C VAL A 127 -27.88 -19.92 -4.22
N GLN A 128 -28.62 -20.88 -3.68
CA GLN A 128 -28.95 -20.91 -2.25
C GLN A 128 -27.84 -21.62 -1.48
N HIS A 129 -27.37 -20.99 -0.42
CA HIS A 129 -26.42 -21.59 0.52
C HIS A 129 -27.09 -21.84 1.89
N ARG A 130 -26.50 -22.74 2.69
CA ARG A 130 -27.11 -23.23 3.94
C ARG A 130 -26.47 -22.66 5.20
N PHE A 131 -25.73 -21.57 5.10
CA PHE A 131 -25.00 -21.03 6.25
C PHE A 131 -25.89 -20.28 7.25
N ASN A 132 -27.06 -19.80 6.85
CA ASN A 132 -27.98 -18.94 7.64
C ASN A 132 -27.30 -17.65 8.17
N SER A 133 -26.19 -17.27 7.58
CA SER A 133 -25.44 -16.03 7.83
C SER A 133 -24.66 -15.67 6.58
N VAL A 134 -24.29 -14.41 6.45
CA VAL A 134 -23.41 -13.98 5.37
C VAL A 134 -22.04 -14.69 5.55
N PRO A 135 -21.54 -15.47 4.56
CA PRO A 135 -20.35 -16.31 4.75
C PRO A 135 -19.03 -15.52 4.68
N PHE A 136 -19.01 -14.36 5.32
CA PHE A 136 -17.85 -13.49 5.46
C PHE A 136 -17.69 -13.09 6.92
N ILE A 137 -16.44 -13.04 7.36
CA ILE A 137 -16.08 -12.58 8.71
C ILE A 137 -15.16 -11.37 8.55
N GLU A 138 -15.55 -10.28 9.18
CA GLU A 138 -14.76 -9.05 9.21
C GLU A 138 -13.75 -9.09 10.38
N PHE A 139 -12.51 -8.71 10.09
CA PHE A 139 -11.44 -8.54 11.08
C PHE A 139 -10.96 -7.10 11.03
N ALA A 140 -11.29 -6.31 12.04
CA ALA A 140 -10.91 -4.92 12.12
C ALA A 140 -9.48 -4.75 12.67
N ASN A 141 -8.73 -3.78 12.15
CA ASN A 141 -7.43 -3.39 12.71
C ASN A 141 -7.57 -2.68 14.06
N ASN A 142 -8.66 -1.95 14.22
CA ASN A 142 -9.01 -1.21 15.43
C ASN A 142 -10.50 -0.82 15.37
N ILE A 143 -11.06 -0.36 16.49
CA ILE A 143 -12.47 0.04 16.62
C ILE A 143 -12.93 1.03 15.53
N LYS A 144 -12.03 1.89 15.04
CA LYS A 144 -12.33 2.88 13.99
C LYS A 144 -12.18 2.32 12.57
N LYS A 145 -11.75 1.09 12.42
CA LYS A 145 -11.47 0.44 11.13
C LYS A 145 -10.53 1.27 10.24
N GLN A 146 -9.50 1.84 10.85
CA GLN A 146 -8.51 2.67 10.16
C GLN A 146 -7.22 1.89 9.92
N SER A 147 -6.62 2.11 8.75
CA SER A 147 -5.30 1.56 8.45
C SER A 147 -4.23 2.20 9.33
N ASP A 148 -3.15 1.48 9.55
CA ASP A 148 -2.01 2.02 10.30
C ASP A 148 -1.35 3.18 9.57
N LEU A 149 -1.27 3.10 8.25
CA LEU A 149 -0.69 4.14 7.40
C LEU A 149 -1.40 5.49 7.56
N SER A 150 -2.71 5.49 7.82
CA SER A 150 -3.50 6.72 7.96
C SER A 150 -2.97 7.68 9.03
N LYS A 151 -2.27 7.14 10.04
CA LYS A 151 -1.73 7.92 11.18
C LYS A 151 -0.48 8.73 10.83
N TYR A 152 0.28 8.30 9.83
CA TYR A 152 1.57 8.93 9.49
C TYR A 152 1.76 9.21 7.99
N LYS A 153 0.73 8.95 7.16
CA LYS A 153 0.81 9.15 5.72
C LYS A 153 1.25 10.57 5.34
N SER A 154 0.68 11.60 5.96
CA SER A 154 1.03 13.00 5.66
C SER A 154 2.49 13.33 5.97
N VAL A 155 3.04 12.72 7.04
CA VAL A 155 4.44 12.90 7.42
C VAL A 155 5.36 12.15 6.46
N LEU A 156 4.96 10.97 6.01
CA LEU A 156 5.67 10.18 5.00
C LEU A 156 5.70 10.90 3.65
N ASP A 157 4.54 11.41 3.19
CA ASP A 157 4.45 12.20 1.96
C ASP A 157 5.34 13.44 2.00
N LEU A 158 5.44 14.10 3.15
CA LEU A 158 6.36 15.25 3.35
C LEU A 158 7.83 14.83 3.30
N TYR A 159 8.16 13.69 3.94
CA TYR A 159 9.51 13.13 3.91
C TYR A 159 9.94 12.84 2.46
N ASP A 160 9.10 12.14 1.70
CA ASP A 160 9.37 11.79 0.31
C ASP A 160 9.50 13.04 -0.58
N LYS A 161 8.66 14.05 -0.35
CA LYS A 161 8.75 15.32 -1.08
C LYS A 161 10.08 16.05 -0.83
N ILE A 162 10.54 16.08 0.43
CA ILE A 162 11.83 16.72 0.78
C ILE A 162 12.99 15.92 0.20
N MET A 163 12.94 14.58 0.28
CA MET A 163 13.98 13.71 -0.30
C MET A 163 14.06 13.87 -1.82
N SER A 164 12.92 13.85 -2.51
CA SER A 164 12.88 14.04 -3.96
C SER A 164 13.37 15.43 -4.37
N GLY A 165 12.98 16.48 -3.65
CA GLY A 165 13.47 17.83 -3.88
C GLY A 165 14.99 17.94 -3.66
N PHE A 166 15.52 17.24 -2.66
CA PHE A 166 16.96 17.22 -2.40
C PHE A 166 17.74 16.49 -3.51
N ALA A 167 17.21 15.39 -4.02
CA ALA A 167 17.80 14.67 -5.15
C ALA A 167 17.83 15.55 -6.41
N ASN A 168 16.73 16.23 -6.73
CA ASN A 168 16.66 17.15 -7.87
C ASN A 168 17.64 18.30 -7.73
N ASP A 169 17.75 18.90 -6.54
CA ASP A 169 18.70 19.99 -6.31
C ASP A 169 20.15 19.52 -6.44
N LEU A 170 20.49 18.28 -6.07
CA LEU A 170 21.82 17.71 -6.29
C LEU A 170 22.12 17.48 -7.76
N GLU A 171 21.11 17.14 -8.58
CA GLU A 171 21.25 17.04 -10.02
C GLU A 171 21.43 18.44 -10.65
N ASP A 172 20.65 19.43 -10.22
CA ASP A 172 20.69 20.80 -10.72
C ASP A 172 21.99 21.53 -10.38
N ILE A 173 22.60 21.27 -9.23
CA ILE A 173 23.91 21.85 -8.86
C ILE A 173 25.04 21.43 -9.81
N GLN A 174 24.91 20.31 -10.51
CA GLN A 174 25.86 19.96 -11.57
C GLN A 174 25.76 20.93 -12.77
N GLN A 175 24.70 21.72 -12.84
CA GLN A 175 24.52 22.76 -13.84
C GLN A 175 24.97 24.10 -13.27
N ILE A 176 26.20 24.50 -13.58
CA ILE A 176 26.71 25.84 -13.25
C ILE A 176 25.95 26.86 -14.10
N ILE A 177 25.34 27.86 -13.43
CA ILE A 177 24.72 28.99 -14.12
C ILE A 177 25.84 29.97 -14.46
N TYR A 178 26.04 30.18 -15.74
CA TYR A 178 27.00 31.16 -16.27
C TYR A 178 26.29 32.49 -16.48
N ILE A 179 26.81 33.56 -15.92
CA ILE A 179 26.37 34.93 -16.12
C ILE A 179 27.38 35.59 -17.04
N LEU A 180 26.94 35.95 -18.27
CA LEU A 180 27.74 36.65 -19.22
C LEU A 180 27.51 38.16 -19.05
N GLU A 181 28.56 38.91 -18.76
CA GLU A 181 28.52 40.37 -18.68
C GLU A 181 29.25 40.95 -19.89
N ASN A 182 28.61 41.92 -20.56
CA ASN A 182 29.17 42.63 -21.73
C ASN A 182 29.72 41.73 -22.87
N TYR A 183 29.03 40.62 -23.12
CA TYR A 183 29.38 39.70 -24.17
C TYR A 183 28.76 40.15 -25.51
N GLY A 184 29.57 40.78 -26.36
CA GLY A 184 29.16 41.27 -27.69
C GLY A 184 29.30 40.24 -28.81
N GLY A 185 29.44 38.95 -28.48
CA GLY A 185 29.74 37.87 -29.41
C GLY A 185 28.51 37.05 -29.86
N GLU A 186 28.81 35.92 -30.45
CA GLU A 186 27.93 35.00 -31.13
C GLU A 186 26.79 34.37 -30.28
N ASP A 187 25.95 33.56 -30.91
CA ASP A 187 24.83 32.87 -30.30
C ASP A 187 25.19 32.14 -28.96
N THR A 188 24.36 32.32 -27.93
CA THR A 188 24.52 31.73 -26.60
C THR A 188 24.70 30.20 -26.67
N ALA A 189 24.07 29.51 -27.61
CA ALA A 189 24.20 28.08 -27.83
C ALA A 189 25.60 27.68 -28.29
N GLN A 190 26.21 28.48 -29.19
CA GLN A 190 27.58 28.25 -29.63
C GLN A 190 28.57 28.49 -28.51
N PHE A 191 28.40 29.53 -27.70
CA PHE A 191 29.19 29.82 -26.52
C PHE A 191 29.17 28.65 -25.52
N LEU A 192 28.00 28.10 -25.21
CA LEU A 192 27.87 26.96 -24.28
C LEU A 192 28.54 25.69 -24.81
N ASN A 193 28.47 25.46 -26.13
CA ASN A 193 29.16 24.33 -26.76
C ASN A 193 30.68 24.47 -26.71
N GLU A 194 31.21 25.69 -26.95
CA GLU A 194 32.63 25.98 -26.85
C GLU A 194 33.15 25.87 -25.41
N LEU A 195 32.38 26.39 -24.44
CA LEU A 195 32.69 26.25 -23.01
C LEU A 195 32.74 24.77 -22.58
N LYS A 196 31.78 23.96 -23.03
CA LYS A 196 31.80 22.52 -22.75
C LYS A 196 33.00 21.80 -23.35
N ARG A 197 33.42 22.24 -24.56
CA ARG A 197 34.48 21.59 -25.32
C ARG A 197 35.87 21.99 -24.85
N TYR A 198 36.12 23.29 -24.66
CA TYR A 198 37.43 23.85 -24.36
C TYR A 198 37.66 24.22 -22.92
N LYS A 199 36.61 24.29 -22.08
CA LYS A 199 36.65 24.70 -20.66
C LYS A 199 37.37 26.06 -20.45
N ALA A 200 37.40 26.90 -21.50
CA ALA A 200 38.05 28.19 -21.48
C ALA A 200 37.19 29.19 -22.27
N ILE A 201 37.20 30.47 -21.85
CA ILE A 201 36.49 31.56 -22.48
C ILE A 201 37.48 32.63 -22.81
N LYS A 202 37.34 33.21 -24.02
CA LYS A 202 38.05 34.37 -24.43
C LYS A 202 37.18 35.60 -24.19
N THR A 203 37.58 36.51 -23.29
CA THR A 203 36.90 37.78 -23.03
C THR A 203 37.67 38.89 -23.76
N GLU A 204 36.99 39.77 -24.47
CA GLU A 204 37.55 41.00 -25.05
C GLU A 204 37.30 42.16 -24.08
N THR A 205 38.31 42.94 -23.81
CA THR A 205 38.22 44.13 -22.96
C THR A 205 38.12 45.32 -23.88
N ASP A 206 37.05 46.07 -23.78
CA ASP A 206 36.92 47.34 -24.53
C ASP A 206 37.77 48.45 -23.87
N SER A 207 38.21 49.42 -24.65
CA SER A 207 39.23 50.36 -24.25
C SER A 207 38.83 51.38 -23.18
N GLU A 208 37.62 51.31 -22.62
CA GLU A 208 37.12 52.19 -21.58
C GLU A 208 37.09 51.58 -20.16
N GLY A 209 37.72 50.45 -19.95
CA GLY A 209 37.94 49.91 -18.60
C GLY A 209 36.83 49.03 -18.01
N ASP A 210 35.78 48.77 -18.77
CA ASP A 210 34.73 47.82 -18.35
C ASP A 210 35.05 46.44 -18.92
N SER A 211 35.58 45.57 -18.10
CA SER A 211 35.97 44.23 -18.49
C SER A 211 34.75 43.32 -18.54
N GLY A 212 34.37 42.88 -19.73
CA GLY A 212 33.46 41.75 -19.91
C GLY A 212 33.99 40.53 -19.16
N GLY A 213 33.11 39.77 -18.61
CA GLY A 213 33.50 38.61 -17.80
C GLY A 213 32.44 37.55 -17.69
N LEU A 214 32.90 36.37 -17.28
CA LEU A 214 32.05 35.28 -16.90
C LEU A 214 31.97 35.22 -15.38
N LYS A 215 30.78 35.34 -14.83
CA LYS A 215 30.51 35.04 -13.44
C LYS A 215 29.78 33.71 -13.35
N THR A 216 30.12 32.91 -12.37
CA THR A 216 29.38 31.68 -12.06
C THR A 216 28.57 31.90 -10.80
N MET A 217 27.29 31.56 -10.88
CA MET A 217 26.42 31.54 -9.72
C MET A 217 26.24 30.10 -9.27
N GLN A 218 26.69 29.80 -8.06
CA GLN A 218 26.43 28.53 -7.42
C GLN A 218 25.26 28.72 -6.43
N ILE A 219 24.29 27.84 -6.51
CA ILE A 219 23.18 27.79 -5.56
C ILE A 219 23.64 26.96 -4.38
N GLU A 220 23.75 27.58 -3.19
CA GLU A 220 24.03 26.83 -1.98
C GLU A 220 22.76 26.09 -1.51
N ILE A 221 22.86 24.77 -1.42
CA ILE A 221 21.77 23.99 -0.83
C ILE A 221 21.92 24.01 0.69
N PRO A 222 20.86 24.27 1.46
CA PRO A 222 20.89 24.19 2.92
C PRO A 222 20.86 22.74 3.42
N VAL A 223 21.97 22.01 3.19
CA VAL A 223 22.11 20.55 3.47
C VAL A 223 21.80 20.24 4.93
N GLU A 224 22.37 21.03 5.86
CA GLU A 224 22.17 20.78 7.30
C GLU A 224 20.72 20.98 7.73
N ALA A 225 20.03 22.01 7.24
CA ALA A 225 18.62 22.25 7.54
C ALA A 225 17.75 21.09 7.03
N ARG A 226 18.03 20.58 5.83
CA ARG A 226 17.32 19.44 5.27
C ARG A 226 17.56 18.16 6.05
N LYS A 227 18.81 17.90 6.42
CA LYS A 227 19.17 16.74 7.25
C LYS A 227 18.40 16.74 8.57
N VAL A 228 18.40 17.86 9.28
CA VAL A 228 17.67 18.00 10.55
C VAL A 228 16.16 17.76 10.37
N ILE A 229 15.53 18.31 9.32
CA ILE A 229 14.12 18.10 9.05
C ILE A 229 13.84 16.62 8.75
N LEU A 230 14.65 15.96 7.92
CA LEU A 230 14.49 14.54 7.59
C LEU A 230 14.63 13.66 8.84
N GLU A 231 15.56 13.95 9.74
CA GLU A 231 15.70 13.23 11.00
C GLU A 231 14.48 13.39 11.91
N ILE A 232 13.92 14.62 12.01
CA ILE A 232 12.70 14.89 12.77
C ILE A 232 11.51 14.13 12.17
N LEU A 233 11.32 14.19 10.85
CA LEU A 233 10.23 13.50 10.16
C LEU A 233 10.36 11.98 10.30
N LYS A 234 11.56 11.43 10.13
CA LYS A 234 11.85 10.01 10.35
C LYS A 234 11.41 9.58 11.76
N LYS A 235 11.81 10.33 12.79
CA LYS A 235 11.41 10.07 14.17
C LYS A 235 9.89 10.11 14.34
N GLN A 236 9.23 11.12 13.77
CA GLN A 236 7.79 11.27 13.85
C GLN A 236 7.02 10.14 13.15
N ILE A 237 7.52 9.62 12.01
CA ILE A 237 6.97 8.43 11.34
C ILE A 237 6.97 7.22 12.29
N TYR A 238 8.12 6.94 12.93
CA TYR A 238 8.20 5.83 13.89
C TYR A 238 7.32 6.03 15.11
N GLU A 239 7.24 7.24 15.65
CA GLU A 239 6.39 7.55 16.79
C GLU A 239 4.91 7.41 16.49
N SER A 240 4.45 7.97 15.37
CA SER A 240 3.04 7.92 14.95
C SER A 240 2.61 6.52 14.51
N GLY A 241 3.51 5.78 13.85
CA GLY A 241 3.30 4.39 13.44
C GLY A 241 3.41 3.38 14.57
N GLN A 242 3.80 3.84 15.80
CA GLN A 242 4.08 2.97 16.95
C GLN A 242 5.15 1.91 16.63
N GLY A 243 6.04 2.23 15.69
CA GLY A 243 7.13 1.37 15.26
C GLY A 243 8.33 1.46 16.20
N LEU A 244 9.24 0.51 16.04
CA LEU A 244 10.51 0.49 16.74
C LEU A 244 11.61 1.07 15.85
N GLN A 245 12.17 2.21 16.23
CA GLN A 245 13.33 2.76 15.55
C GLN A 245 14.59 2.02 16.08
N GLN A 246 15.22 1.23 15.21
CA GLN A 246 16.43 0.48 15.52
C GLN A 246 17.66 1.35 15.25
N ASP A 247 17.95 2.31 16.12
CA ASP A 247 19.23 2.99 16.11
C ASP A 247 20.22 2.19 16.98
N THR A 248 21.32 1.76 16.38
CA THR A 248 22.35 0.94 17.05
C THR A 248 22.93 1.59 18.30
N GLU A 249 22.92 2.91 18.38
CA GLU A 249 23.37 3.69 19.55
C GLU A 249 22.48 3.48 20.78
N ASN A 250 21.17 3.27 20.57
CA ASN A 250 20.22 3.09 21.67
C ASN A 250 20.15 1.66 22.20
N PHE A 251 20.60 0.66 21.43
CA PHE A 251 20.49 -0.76 21.77
C PHE A 251 21.78 -1.36 22.37
N GLY A 252 22.96 -0.80 22.09
CA GLY A 252 24.25 -1.40 22.42
C GLY A 252 24.53 -1.59 23.93
N ASN A 253 23.94 -0.75 24.80
CA ASN A 253 24.12 -0.78 26.24
C ASN A 253 22.82 -0.77 27.06
N ALA A 254 21.67 -1.08 26.39
CA ALA A 254 20.39 -1.05 27.06
C ALA A 254 20.20 -2.24 28.00
N SER A 255 19.81 -1.99 29.25
CA SER A 255 19.41 -3.06 30.19
C SER A 255 18.15 -3.78 29.71
N GLY A 256 17.90 -5.02 30.15
CA GLY A 256 16.71 -5.77 29.79
C GLY A 256 15.39 -5.04 30.13
N VAL A 257 15.41 -4.16 31.14
CA VAL A 257 14.24 -3.30 31.48
C VAL A 257 14.07 -2.20 30.43
N ALA A 258 15.15 -1.56 29.97
CA ALA A 258 15.10 -0.52 28.94
C ALA A 258 14.59 -1.12 27.61
N LEU A 259 15.02 -2.33 27.24
CA LEU A 259 14.53 -3.03 26.06
C LEU A 259 12.99 -3.27 26.13
N LYS A 260 12.44 -3.64 27.28
CA LYS A 260 11.00 -3.76 27.45
C LYS A 260 10.24 -2.45 27.22
N PHE A 261 10.81 -1.31 27.60
CA PHE A 261 10.20 -0.02 27.33
C PHE A 261 10.17 0.32 25.83
N PHE A 262 11.20 -0.03 25.08
CA PHE A 262 11.20 0.18 23.63
C PHE A 262 10.13 -0.64 22.93
N TYR A 263 9.90 -1.89 23.36
CA TYR A 263 8.88 -2.76 22.78
C TYR A 263 7.46 -2.44 23.21
N ARG A 264 7.26 -1.65 24.28
CA ARG A 264 5.94 -1.38 24.87
C ARG A 264 4.94 -0.76 23.89
N LYS A 265 5.39 0.14 23.02
CA LYS A 265 4.51 0.77 21.99
C LYS A 265 4.02 -0.29 20.99
N LEU A 266 4.91 -1.18 20.59
CA LEU A 266 4.58 -2.27 19.66
C LEU A 266 3.65 -3.30 20.33
N GLU A 267 3.87 -3.62 21.61
CA GLU A 267 3.00 -4.49 22.39
C GLU A 267 1.58 -3.90 22.53
N LEU A 268 1.46 -2.60 22.80
CA LEU A 268 0.18 -1.92 22.86
C LEU A 268 -0.56 -1.96 21.51
N LYS A 269 0.15 -1.75 20.41
CA LYS A 269 -0.42 -1.84 19.07
C LYS A 269 -0.92 -3.25 18.76
N SER A 270 -0.10 -4.27 19.03
CA SER A 270 -0.47 -5.67 18.82
C SER A 270 -1.62 -6.11 19.72
N GLY A 271 -1.68 -5.62 20.96
CA GLY A 271 -2.78 -5.88 21.89
C GLY A 271 -4.12 -5.31 21.43
N LEU A 272 -4.13 -4.13 20.81
CA LEU A 272 -5.34 -3.57 20.19
C LEU A 272 -5.84 -4.44 19.04
N LEU A 273 -4.95 -4.84 18.14
CA LEU A 273 -5.29 -5.75 17.04
C LEU A 273 -5.79 -7.10 17.55
N GLU A 274 -5.12 -7.67 18.56
CA GLU A 274 -5.51 -8.93 19.17
C GLU A 274 -6.93 -8.87 19.77
N THR A 275 -7.28 -7.75 20.40
CA THR A 275 -8.63 -7.55 20.97
C THR A 275 -9.70 -7.64 19.90
N GLU A 276 -9.52 -6.96 18.76
CA GLU A 276 -10.46 -6.98 17.65
C GLU A 276 -10.54 -8.34 16.94
N PHE A 277 -9.48 -9.13 16.96
CA PHE A 277 -9.42 -10.48 16.37
C PHE A 277 -10.00 -11.56 17.28
N ARG A 278 -10.25 -11.27 18.56
CA ARG A 278 -10.85 -12.21 19.53
C ARG A 278 -12.35 -12.04 19.70
N THR A 279 -12.93 -10.96 19.17
CA THR A 279 -14.38 -10.73 19.18
C THR A 279 -15.05 -11.53 18.10
#